data_fb9fca40e9a68245381f32f7b6fb4b22
#
_entry.id   fb9fca40e9a68245381f32f7b6fb4b22
#
_cell.length_a   1.000
_cell.length_b   1.000
_cell.length_c   1.000
_cell.angle_alpha   90.00
_cell.angle_beta   90.00
_cell.angle_gamma   90.00
#
_symmetry.space_group_name_H-M   'P 1'
#
loop_
_entity.id
_entity.type
_entity.pdbx_description
1 polymer ?
#
loop_
_entity_poly.entity_id
_entity_poly.type
_entity_poly.pdbx_seq_one_letter_code
_entity_poly.pdbx_strand_id
1 'polypeptide(L)'
;MPSKSRSSSGKAVVRIGPLIPLAIALLNSAIVPSNGTGASTPDLSSTGTVEPVVCNEGIEDYLACHSQYPTGCNASGKYDAYLNLFKNQVEWSDSQPQKWFTTLDDVLQLENAIPSGLGKNNHSSYLEQLRALGEGKIFGAIGYLYNVKAEGKESCNCQLDPGDNNENVDFHIYLGFDPQIASRIESGTATPADKAEINPKSMIVEMTPHYRGRYHPEWSLDAVRNQLGKQVKVTGQLMVDNEHYVKSQDCGRKDHTASCWRASVWELHPVTDFEVCQSQNCEQTSTDWAPIGRSTAVGPNSSARPARSSRGNKQ
;
A
#
# COMPACT_ATOMS: atom_id res chain seq x y z
N MET A 1 -2.76 -60.91 25.82
CA MET A 1 -1.29 -60.92 25.85
C MET A 1 -0.81 -59.72 25.03
N PRO A 2 -0.16 -58.71 25.61
CA PRO A 2 0.29 -57.51 24.86
C PRO A 2 1.75 -57.68 24.46
N SER A 3 2.07 -57.39 23.20
CA SER A 3 3.42 -57.37 22.65
C SER A 3 4.06 -55.99 22.91
N LYS A 4 5.22 -55.99 23.52
CA LYS A 4 6.07 -54.80 23.76
C LYS A 4 6.94 -54.54 22.53
N SER A 5 6.87 -53.37 21.92
CA SER A 5 7.87 -52.88 20.96
C SER A 5 8.86 -51.97 21.65
N ARG A 6 10.16 -52.23 21.45
CA ARG A 6 11.30 -51.50 22.00
C ARG A 6 11.55 -50.23 21.17
N SER A 7 11.72 -49.10 21.87
CA SER A 7 12.26 -47.87 21.36
C SER A 7 13.78 -47.93 21.32
N SER A 8 14.42 -47.64 20.18
CA SER A 8 15.84 -47.43 20.05
C SER A 8 16.11 -45.94 19.93
N SER A 9 16.79 -45.38 20.91
CA SER A 9 17.25 -43.96 20.88
C SER A 9 18.57 -43.87 20.10
N GLY A 10 18.56 -43.24 18.94
CA GLY A 10 19.75 -42.90 18.21
C GLY A 10 20.26 -41.51 18.65
N LYS A 11 21.48 -41.47 19.19
CA LYS A 11 22.16 -40.21 19.50
C LYS A 11 22.75 -39.64 18.21
N ALA A 12 22.33 -38.43 17.83
CA ALA A 12 22.93 -37.65 16.76
C ALA A 12 24.20 -36.97 17.28
N VAL A 13 25.32 -37.21 16.61
CA VAL A 13 26.60 -36.54 16.85
C VAL A 13 26.65 -35.31 15.97
N VAL A 14 26.65 -34.12 16.57
CA VAL A 14 26.88 -32.86 15.88
C VAL A 14 28.37 -32.67 15.68
N ARG A 15 28.83 -32.63 14.43
CA ARG A 15 30.19 -32.22 14.07
C ARG A 15 30.23 -30.72 13.88
N ILE A 16 31.02 -30.05 14.73
CA ILE A 16 31.34 -28.62 14.62
C ILE A 16 32.50 -28.49 13.63
N GLY A 17 32.29 -27.84 12.50
CA GLY A 17 33.32 -27.47 11.52
C GLY A 17 34.02 -26.16 11.93
N PRO A 18 35.26 -25.93 11.44
CA PRO A 18 36.07 -24.78 11.90
C PRO A 18 35.55 -23.44 11.33
N LEU A 19 35.56 -22.43 12.21
CA LEU A 19 35.30 -21.02 11.90
C LEU A 19 36.44 -20.44 11.06
N ILE A 20 36.12 -19.87 9.91
CA ILE A 20 37.04 -19.09 9.08
C ILE A 20 36.91 -17.62 9.54
N PRO A 21 37.99 -16.91 9.88
CA PRO A 21 37.91 -15.50 10.21
C PRO A 21 37.72 -14.64 8.94
N LEU A 22 36.67 -13.83 8.94
CA LEU A 22 36.40 -12.84 7.89
C LEU A 22 37.28 -11.59 8.15
N ALA A 23 38.21 -11.31 7.27
CA ALA A 23 39.03 -10.09 7.31
C ALA A 23 38.17 -8.91 6.77
N ILE A 24 37.95 -7.93 7.62
CA ILE A 24 37.31 -6.66 7.24
C ILE A 24 38.37 -5.74 6.68
N ALA A 25 38.33 -5.48 5.38
CA ALA A 25 39.13 -4.44 4.73
C ALA A 25 38.45 -3.08 4.91
N LEU A 26 39.05 -2.21 5.66
CA LEU A 26 38.65 -0.81 5.78
C LEU A 26 39.11 -0.03 4.55
N LEU A 27 38.21 0.31 3.68
CA LEU A 27 38.45 1.25 2.59
C LEU A 27 38.19 2.68 3.09
N ASN A 28 39.21 3.45 3.28
CA ASN A 28 39.16 4.90 3.48
C ASN A 28 38.75 5.56 2.17
N SER A 29 37.51 6.00 2.04
CA SER A 29 37.07 6.86 0.95
C SER A 29 37.10 8.31 1.40
N ALA A 30 37.91 9.12 0.72
CA ALA A 30 37.99 10.55 0.91
C ALA A 30 36.68 11.23 0.58
N ILE A 31 36.16 12.04 1.49
CA ILE A 31 34.95 12.84 1.31
C ILE A 31 35.36 14.11 0.53
N VAL A 32 34.81 14.25 -0.66
CA VAL A 32 34.83 15.52 -1.41
C VAL A 32 33.55 16.30 -1.04
N PRO A 33 33.63 17.53 -0.54
CA PRO A 33 32.45 18.31 -0.26
C PRO A 33 31.84 18.83 -1.58
N SER A 34 30.69 18.34 -1.98
CA SER A 34 29.89 18.96 -3.03
C SER A 34 28.96 20.00 -2.41
N ASN A 35 29.15 21.26 -2.72
CA ASN A 35 28.20 22.34 -2.44
C ASN A 35 26.95 22.15 -3.32
N GLY A 36 26.00 21.37 -2.84
CA GLY A 36 24.66 21.28 -3.39
C GLY A 36 23.72 22.12 -2.54
N THR A 37 23.07 23.09 -3.15
CA THR A 37 21.98 23.88 -2.56
C THR A 37 20.85 22.90 -2.19
N GLY A 38 20.78 22.55 -0.92
CA GLY A 38 19.81 21.61 -0.40
C GLY A 38 18.40 22.19 -0.41
N ALA A 39 17.50 21.53 -1.11
CA ALA A 39 16.09 21.61 -0.77
C ALA A 39 15.95 21.03 0.65
N SER A 40 15.53 21.85 1.59
CA SER A 40 15.29 21.44 2.98
C SER A 40 14.15 20.43 3.00
N THR A 41 14.48 19.18 3.31
CA THR A 41 13.46 18.22 3.76
C THR A 41 12.81 18.80 5.02
N PRO A 42 11.49 18.79 5.14
CA PRO A 42 10.84 19.25 6.36
C PRO A 42 11.33 18.40 7.53
N ASP A 43 11.86 19.07 8.54
CA ASP A 43 12.30 18.46 9.78
C ASP A 43 11.06 17.95 10.54
N LEU A 44 10.79 16.66 10.47
CA LEU A 44 9.68 15.98 11.15
C LEU A 44 9.98 15.74 12.65
N SER A 45 11.07 16.27 13.19
CA SER A 45 11.46 16.06 14.59
C SER A 45 10.76 17.00 15.59
N SER A 46 9.93 17.95 15.13
CA SER A 46 9.17 18.81 16.03
C SER A 46 8.01 18.05 16.65
N THR A 47 8.10 17.67 17.91
CA THR A 47 7.02 17.23 18.79
C THR A 47 6.04 18.36 19.15
N GLY A 48 5.88 19.34 18.26
CA GLY A 48 4.87 20.36 18.38
C GLY A 48 3.49 19.74 18.20
N THR A 49 2.58 19.98 19.12
CA THR A 49 1.15 19.71 18.95
C THR A 49 0.71 20.42 17.66
N VAL A 50 0.50 19.65 16.58
CA VAL A 50 -0.06 20.21 15.35
C VAL A 50 -1.49 20.60 15.67
N GLU A 51 -1.80 21.90 15.63
CA GLU A 51 -3.17 22.38 15.78
C GLU A 51 -4.04 21.72 14.71
N PRO A 52 -5.25 21.26 15.08
CA PRO A 52 -6.15 20.63 14.14
C PRO A 52 -6.53 21.64 13.06
N VAL A 53 -6.28 21.27 11.82
CA VAL A 53 -6.63 22.11 10.67
C VAL A 53 -8.03 21.73 10.21
N VAL A 54 -8.89 22.74 10.09
CA VAL A 54 -10.25 22.56 9.54
C VAL A 54 -10.20 22.87 8.05
N CYS A 55 -10.39 21.83 7.22
CA CYS A 55 -10.67 21.99 5.80
C CYS A 55 -12.18 22.17 5.58
N ASN A 56 -12.56 23.29 4.99
CA ASN A 56 -13.95 23.58 4.60
C ASN A 56 -14.12 23.55 3.07
N GLU A 57 -13.19 22.91 2.37
CA GLU A 57 -13.07 22.97 0.91
C GLU A 57 -13.60 21.68 0.28
N GLY A 58 -14.04 21.76 -0.98
CA GLY A 58 -14.42 20.60 -1.77
C GLY A 58 -13.19 19.82 -2.27
N ILE A 59 -13.42 18.69 -2.95
CA ILE A 59 -12.31 17.86 -3.42
C ILE A 59 -11.48 18.55 -4.50
N GLU A 60 -12.05 19.41 -5.30
CA GLU A 60 -11.39 20.25 -6.28
C GLU A 60 -10.40 21.22 -5.63
N ASP A 61 -10.72 21.69 -4.42
CA ASP A 61 -9.88 22.53 -3.59
C ASP A 61 -8.96 21.70 -2.68
N TYR A 62 -9.20 20.40 -2.59
CA TYR A 62 -8.46 19.47 -1.79
C TYR A 62 -6.96 19.44 -2.14
N LEU A 63 -6.61 19.63 -3.40
CA LEU A 63 -5.22 19.78 -3.83
C LEU A 63 -4.57 21.00 -3.19
N ALA A 64 -5.28 22.11 -3.06
CA ALA A 64 -4.81 23.31 -2.35
C ALA A 64 -4.80 23.06 -0.83
N CYS A 65 -5.79 22.37 -0.29
CA CYS A 65 -5.83 21.93 1.10
C CYS A 65 -4.56 21.13 1.44
N HIS A 66 -4.15 20.19 0.61
CA HIS A 66 -2.95 19.40 0.86
C HIS A 66 -1.64 20.15 0.69
N SER A 67 -1.57 21.18 -0.13
CA SER A 67 -0.39 22.03 -0.21
C SER A 67 -0.20 22.87 1.06
N GLN A 68 -1.28 23.26 1.71
CA GLN A 68 -1.27 23.97 2.99
C GLN A 68 -1.24 23.01 4.19
N TYR A 69 -1.93 21.90 4.08
CA TYR A 69 -2.19 20.96 5.17
C TYR A 69 -1.85 19.53 4.76
N PRO A 70 -0.58 19.20 4.56
CA PRO A 70 -0.15 17.91 4.04
C PRO A 70 -0.50 16.73 4.96
N THR A 71 -0.88 17.01 6.22
CA THR A 71 -1.33 16.01 7.18
C THR A 71 -2.82 15.68 7.07
N GLY A 72 -3.52 16.25 6.07
CA GLY A 72 -4.97 16.14 5.95
C GLY A 72 -5.71 17.06 6.92
N CYS A 73 -7.03 17.02 6.89
CA CYS A 73 -7.90 17.85 7.70
C CYS A 73 -8.63 17.01 8.75
N ASN A 74 -8.61 17.45 9.98
CA ASN A 74 -9.31 16.77 11.05
C ASN A 74 -10.16 17.71 11.88
N ALA A 75 -11.48 17.64 11.72
CA ALA A 75 -12.42 18.38 12.52
C ALA A 75 -12.59 17.82 13.95
N SER A 76 -12.17 16.57 14.22
CA SER A 76 -12.42 15.87 15.48
C SER A 76 -11.25 15.87 16.47
N GLY A 77 -10.08 16.30 16.08
CA GLY A 77 -8.86 16.28 16.91
C GLY A 77 -8.33 14.87 17.22
N LYS A 78 -8.81 13.84 16.50
CA LYS A 78 -8.42 12.43 16.69
C LYS A 78 -7.79 11.87 15.43
N TYR A 79 -6.61 12.34 15.07
CA TYR A 79 -5.93 11.84 13.89
C TYR A 79 -4.44 11.64 14.15
N ASP A 80 -3.85 10.72 13.41
CA ASP A 80 -2.40 10.58 13.30
C ASP A 80 -1.92 11.44 12.13
N ALA A 81 -1.28 12.57 12.44
CA ALA A 81 -0.82 13.52 11.43
C ALA A 81 0.20 12.88 10.48
N TYR A 82 1.01 11.96 11.00
CA TYR A 82 2.00 11.26 10.19
C TYR A 82 1.33 10.30 9.21
N LEU A 83 0.36 9.52 9.68
CA LEU A 83 -0.40 8.61 8.85
C LEU A 83 -1.17 9.34 7.75
N ASN A 84 -1.82 10.47 8.11
CA ASN A 84 -2.51 11.32 7.14
C ASN A 84 -1.57 11.87 6.07
N LEU A 85 -0.34 12.27 6.46
CA LEU A 85 0.67 12.72 5.51
C LEU A 85 1.04 11.61 4.52
N PHE A 86 1.23 10.38 5.02
CA PHE A 86 1.54 9.22 4.18
C PHE A 86 0.41 8.90 3.20
N LYS A 87 -0.82 8.84 3.67
CA LYS A 87 -2.01 8.58 2.85
C LYS A 87 -2.19 9.59 1.71
N ASN A 88 -1.68 10.81 1.87
CA ASN A 88 -1.83 11.92 0.92
C ASN A 88 -0.56 12.28 0.14
N GLN A 89 0.50 11.51 0.28
CA GLN A 89 1.72 11.75 -0.48
C GLN A 89 1.47 11.57 -1.98
N VAL A 90 2.06 12.47 -2.79
CA VAL A 90 1.90 12.48 -4.26
C VAL A 90 3.23 12.47 -5.01
N GLU A 91 4.35 12.58 -4.30
CA GLU A 91 5.68 12.60 -4.89
C GLU A 91 6.62 11.70 -4.11
N TRP A 92 7.46 10.94 -4.82
CA TRP A 92 8.48 10.05 -4.27
C TRP A 92 9.81 10.28 -4.98
N SER A 93 10.90 10.06 -4.27
CA SER A 93 12.25 10.13 -4.83
C SER A 93 12.54 9.02 -5.86
N ASP A 94 11.86 7.90 -5.74
CA ASP A 94 11.97 6.75 -6.64
C ASP A 94 10.55 6.27 -6.96
N SER A 95 10.25 6.20 -8.25
CA SER A 95 8.94 5.75 -8.75
C SER A 95 8.92 4.27 -9.13
N GLN A 96 10.07 3.58 -9.08
CA GLN A 96 10.12 2.16 -9.39
C GLN A 96 9.88 1.32 -8.14
N PRO A 97 9.07 0.24 -8.24
CA PRO A 97 8.85 -0.66 -7.13
C PRO A 97 10.16 -1.31 -6.64
N GLN A 98 10.42 -1.22 -5.35
CA GLN A 98 11.59 -1.87 -4.73
C GLN A 98 11.42 -3.38 -4.61
N LYS A 99 10.19 -3.84 -4.45
CA LYS A 99 9.82 -5.25 -4.35
C LYS A 99 8.40 -5.44 -4.89
N TRP A 100 8.09 -6.66 -5.32
CA TRP A 100 6.76 -7.10 -5.73
C TRP A 100 6.24 -8.15 -4.77
N PHE A 101 4.99 -8.00 -4.35
CA PHE A 101 4.20 -9.02 -3.66
C PHE A 101 3.47 -9.83 -4.72
N THR A 102 3.71 -11.13 -4.78
CA THR A 102 3.09 -12.03 -5.74
C THR A 102 2.36 -13.18 -5.04
N THR A 103 2.55 -13.30 -3.75
CA THR A 103 1.93 -14.31 -2.89
C THR A 103 1.47 -13.71 -1.58
N LEU A 104 0.53 -14.36 -0.91
CA LEU A 104 0.13 -14.00 0.45
C LEU A 104 1.32 -14.10 1.43
N ASP A 105 2.20 -15.09 1.23
CA ASP A 105 3.38 -15.28 2.08
C ASP A 105 4.36 -14.10 2.02
N ASP A 106 4.49 -13.43 0.86
CA ASP A 106 5.30 -12.22 0.74
C ASP A 106 4.79 -11.10 1.69
N VAL A 107 3.48 -10.94 1.76
CA VAL A 107 2.82 -9.96 2.63
C VAL A 107 2.97 -10.35 4.10
N LEU A 108 2.74 -11.63 4.43
CA LEU A 108 2.84 -12.15 5.79
C LEU A 108 4.29 -12.14 6.33
N GLN A 109 5.29 -12.31 5.47
CA GLN A 109 6.70 -12.14 5.87
C GLN A 109 6.96 -10.71 6.34
N LEU A 110 6.43 -9.72 5.64
CA LEU A 110 6.57 -8.32 6.03
C LEU A 110 5.79 -8.03 7.32
N GLU A 111 4.58 -8.58 7.44
CA GLU A 111 3.77 -8.49 8.67
C GLU A 111 4.52 -9.03 9.90
N ASN A 112 5.16 -10.19 9.77
CA ASN A 112 5.94 -10.79 10.86
C ASN A 112 7.18 -9.96 11.27
N ALA A 113 7.60 -9.00 10.44
CA ALA A 113 8.73 -8.11 10.73
C ALA A 113 8.31 -6.82 11.46
N ILE A 114 7.02 -6.60 11.66
CA ILE A 114 6.51 -5.43 12.38
C ILE A 114 7.08 -5.41 13.82
N PRO A 115 7.58 -4.26 14.30
CA PRO A 115 8.08 -4.11 15.65
C PRO A 115 7.01 -4.52 16.69
N SER A 116 7.37 -5.37 17.64
CA SER A 116 6.44 -5.96 18.63
C SER A 116 5.76 -4.93 19.53
N GLY A 117 6.30 -3.71 19.62
CA GLY A 117 5.75 -2.61 20.40
C GLY A 117 4.85 -1.68 19.59
N LEU A 118 4.72 -1.89 18.27
CA LEU A 118 3.84 -1.06 17.45
C LEU A 118 2.40 -1.20 17.93
N GLY A 119 1.69 -0.10 17.96
CA GLY A 119 0.29 -0.02 18.33
C GLY A 119 -0.39 1.17 17.70
N LYS A 120 -1.69 1.30 17.96
CA LYS A 120 -2.58 2.23 17.27
C LYS A 120 -2.11 3.69 17.24
N ASN A 121 -1.40 4.17 18.27
CA ASN A 121 -1.12 5.61 18.44
C ASN A 121 0.37 5.90 18.61
N ASN A 122 1.27 5.02 18.16
CA ASN A 122 2.70 5.20 18.39
C ASN A 122 3.56 4.95 17.14
N HIS A 123 2.96 5.10 15.96
CA HIS A 123 3.64 4.92 14.67
C HIS A 123 4.95 5.69 14.59
N SER A 124 4.93 6.97 14.96
CA SER A 124 6.11 7.85 14.94
C SER A 124 7.28 7.34 15.79
N SER A 125 7.02 6.54 16.82
CA SER A 125 8.05 5.93 17.65
C SER A 125 8.85 4.79 16.96
N TYR A 126 8.33 4.30 15.85
CA TYR A 126 8.90 3.16 15.08
C TYR A 126 9.31 3.53 13.66
N LEU A 127 9.30 4.81 13.30
CA LEU A 127 9.58 5.33 11.96
C LEU A 127 10.82 4.75 11.30
N GLU A 128 11.95 4.75 12.00
CA GLU A 128 13.20 4.23 11.44
C GLU A 128 13.11 2.72 11.15
N GLN A 129 12.47 1.97 12.03
CA GLN A 129 12.29 0.53 11.88
C GLN A 129 11.34 0.22 10.72
N LEU A 130 10.23 0.94 10.60
CA LEU A 130 9.27 0.78 9.52
C LEU A 130 9.86 1.20 8.16
N ARG A 131 10.62 2.30 8.13
CA ARG A 131 11.36 2.73 6.93
C ARG A 131 12.43 1.71 6.50
N ALA A 132 13.08 1.06 7.45
CA ALA A 132 14.02 -0.02 7.14
C ALA A 132 13.33 -1.24 6.50
N LEU A 133 12.04 -1.44 6.77
CA LEU A 133 11.19 -2.44 6.11
C LEU A 133 10.62 -1.99 4.77
N GLY A 134 10.80 -0.73 4.40
CA GLY A 134 10.38 -0.17 3.12
C GLY A 134 9.25 0.84 3.19
N GLU A 135 8.76 1.21 4.38
CA GLU A 135 7.71 2.22 4.50
C GLU A 135 8.11 3.54 3.83
N GLY A 136 7.17 4.13 3.10
CA GLY A 136 7.37 5.35 2.33
C GLY A 136 8.02 5.14 0.96
N LYS A 137 8.32 3.90 0.57
CA LYS A 137 8.85 3.55 -0.75
C LYS A 137 7.77 2.98 -1.65
N ILE A 138 7.98 3.07 -2.98
CA ILE A 138 7.09 2.42 -3.93
C ILE A 138 7.35 0.92 -3.93
N PHE A 139 6.27 0.16 -3.78
CA PHE A 139 6.22 -1.30 -3.92
C PHE A 139 5.17 -1.66 -4.96
N GLY A 140 5.21 -2.90 -5.43
CA GLY A 140 4.21 -3.43 -6.33
C GLY A 140 3.55 -4.68 -5.78
N ALA A 141 2.36 -4.98 -6.30
CA ALA A 141 1.67 -6.23 -6.06
C ALA A 141 1.05 -6.75 -7.36
N ILE A 142 1.12 -8.05 -7.58
CA ILE A 142 0.43 -8.75 -8.67
C ILE A 142 -0.46 -9.79 -8.01
N GLY A 143 -1.75 -9.60 -8.15
CA GLY A 143 -2.77 -10.45 -7.52
C GLY A 143 -4.08 -10.34 -8.26
N TYR A 144 -5.17 -10.59 -7.58
CA TYR A 144 -6.52 -10.59 -8.13
C TYR A 144 -7.41 -9.64 -7.35
N LEU A 145 -8.22 -8.87 -8.06
CA LEU A 145 -9.18 -7.96 -7.45
C LEU A 145 -10.35 -8.75 -6.85
N TYR A 146 -10.36 -8.96 -5.52
CA TYR A 146 -11.42 -9.72 -4.87
C TYR A 146 -12.64 -8.87 -4.53
N ASN A 147 -12.41 -7.64 -4.07
CA ASN A 147 -13.47 -6.73 -3.69
C ASN A 147 -12.98 -5.29 -3.77
N VAL A 148 -13.92 -4.34 -3.90
CA VAL A 148 -13.66 -2.91 -3.75
C VAL A 148 -14.89 -2.24 -3.14
N LYS A 149 -14.65 -1.32 -2.22
CA LYS A 149 -15.68 -0.46 -1.62
C LYS A 149 -15.17 0.98 -1.53
N ALA A 150 -16.08 1.93 -1.56
CA ALA A 150 -15.78 3.28 -1.12
C ALA A 150 -15.76 3.31 0.40
N GLU A 151 -14.81 4.01 0.97
CA GLU A 151 -14.74 4.24 2.42
C GLU A 151 -15.67 5.39 2.83
N GLY A 152 -15.73 5.64 4.14
CA GLY A 152 -16.48 6.75 4.70
C GLY A 152 -15.64 8.03 4.80
N LYS A 153 -16.12 8.94 5.66
CA LYS A 153 -15.38 10.15 6.01
C LYS A 153 -14.16 9.81 6.85
N GLU A 154 -13.01 10.28 6.43
CA GLU A 154 -11.75 10.12 7.12
C GLU A 154 -11.02 11.45 7.29
N SER A 155 -10.12 11.51 8.27
CA SER A 155 -9.32 12.72 8.51
C SER A 155 -8.39 13.04 7.32
N CYS A 156 -7.82 12.02 6.70
CA CYS A 156 -6.99 12.16 5.52
C CYS A 156 -7.75 12.68 4.29
N ASN A 157 -9.07 12.53 4.26
CA ASN A 157 -9.98 13.03 3.24
C ASN A 157 -10.76 14.27 3.69
N CYS A 158 -10.21 15.05 4.63
CA CYS A 158 -10.78 16.28 5.16
C CYS A 158 -12.19 16.14 5.75
N GLN A 159 -12.61 14.93 6.16
CA GLN A 159 -13.96 14.62 6.63
C GLN A 159 -15.07 14.97 5.63
N LEU A 160 -14.74 15.03 4.34
CA LEU A 160 -15.71 15.32 3.30
C LEU A 160 -16.77 14.22 3.18
N ASP A 161 -17.96 14.60 2.75
CA ASP A 161 -18.97 13.63 2.33
C ASP A 161 -18.47 12.91 1.07
N PRO A 162 -18.84 11.62 0.86
CA PRO A 162 -18.34 10.84 -0.27
C PRO A 162 -18.51 11.49 -1.64
N GLY A 163 -19.49 12.36 -1.81
CA GLY A 163 -19.90 12.90 -3.11
C GLY A 163 -20.78 11.92 -3.87
N ASP A 164 -21.35 12.36 -4.99
CA ASP A 164 -22.30 11.58 -5.79
C ASP A 164 -21.65 10.33 -6.40
N ASN A 165 -20.35 10.42 -6.74
CA ASN A 165 -19.57 9.35 -7.38
C ASN A 165 -18.47 8.80 -6.47
N ASN A 166 -18.54 9.06 -5.16
CA ASN A 166 -17.52 8.71 -4.18
C ASN A 166 -16.14 9.34 -4.48
N GLU A 167 -16.13 10.51 -5.10
CA GLU A 167 -14.92 11.21 -5.51
C GLU A 167 -14.06 11.68 -4.32
N ASN A 168 -14.67 11.88 -3.16
CA ASN A 168 -14.04 12.46 -1.98
C ASN A 168 -13.52 11.42 -0.97
N VAL A 169 -13.64 10.12 -1.26
CA VAL A 169 -13.25 9.06 -0.32
C VAL A 169 -12.33 8.04 -0.97
N ASP A 170 -11.58 7.32 -0.15
CA ASP A 170 -10.69 6.26 -0.61
C ASP A 170 -11.48 5.09 -1.20
N PHE A 171 -10.91 4.43 -2.20
CA PHE A 171 -11.38 3.13 -2.66
C PHE A 171 -10.51 2.06 -2.01
N HIS A 172 -11.11 1.35 -1.09
CA HIS A 172 -10.52 0.26 -0.35
C HIS A 172 -10.64 -1.03 -1.16
N ILE A 173 -9.52 -1.52 -1.63
CA ILE A 173 -9.41 -2.65 -2.54
C ILE A 173 -8.82 -3.84 -1.79
N TYR A 174 -9.50 -4.99 -1.91
CA TYR A 174 -9.04 -6.27 -1.39
C TYR A 174 -8.30 -7.02 -2.50
N LEU A 175 -6.98 -7.06 -2.41
CA LEU A 175 -6.13 -7.75 -3.36
C LEU A 175 -5.75 -9.12 -2.82
N GLY A 176 -6.21 -10.19 -3.47
CA GLY A 176 -5.90 -11.57 -3.10
C GLY A 176 -4.94 -12.24 -4.07
N PHE A 177 -4.49 -13.45 -3.72
CA PHE A 177 -3.45 -14.16 -4.47
C PHE A 177 -3.87 -15.57 -4.93
N ASP A 178 -5.13 -15.96 -4.70
CA ASP A 178 -5.65 -17.27 -5.12
C ASP A 178 -6.47 -17.13 -6.42
N PRO A 179 -5.99 -17.66 -7.57
CA PRO A 179 -6.70 -17.60 -8.84
C PRO A 179 -8.03 -18.35 -8.83
N GLN A 180 -8.21 -19.34 -7.96
CA GLN A 180 -9.46 -20.10 -7.89
C GLN A 180 -10.58 -19.28 -7.25
N ILE A 181 -10.26 -18.53 -6.18
CA ILE A 181 -11.21 -17.55 -5.59
C ILE A 181 -11.55 -16.50 -6.63
N ALA A 182 -10.54 -15.94 -7.31
CA ALA A 182 -10.70 -14.93 -8.35
C ALA A 182 -11.64 -15.39 -9.46
N SER A 183 -11.45 -16.59 -10.01
CA SER A 183 -12.30 -17.16 -11.06
C SER A 183 -13.76 -17.30 -10.62
N ARG A 184 -14.00 -17.67 -9.35
CA ARG A 184 -15.36 -17.74 -8.82
C ARG A 184 -15.99 -16.37 -8.61
N ILE A 185 -15.20 -15.36 -8.30
CA ILE A 185 -15.67 -13.96 -8.22
C ILE A 185 -16.04 -13.47 -9.62
N GLU A 186 -15.17 -13.63 -10.60
CA GLU A 186 -15.38 -13.19 -11.97
C GLU A 186 -16.62 -13.82 -12.60
N SER A 187 -16.82 -15.12 -12.38
CA SER A 187 -17.99 -15.85 -12.87
C SER A 187 -19.28 -15.63 -12.06
N GLY A 188 -19.22 -14.88 -10.97
CA GLY A 188 -20.37 -14.66 -10.08
C GLY A 188 -20.79 -15.89 -9.28
N THR A 189 -19.94 -16.92 -9.18
CA THR A 189 -20.23 -18.19 -8.49
C THR A 189 -19.58 -18.27 -7.09
N ALA A 190 -18.98 -17.19 -6.61
CA ALA A 190 -18.36 -17.12 -5.28
C ALA A 190 -19.38 -17.43 -4.18
N THR A 191 -19.04 -18.42 -3.34
CA THR A 191 -19.87 -18.90 -2.24
C THR A 191 -19.74 -18.02 -0.98
N PRO A 192 -20.62 -18.17 0.01
CA PRO A 192 -20.39 -17.52 1.33
C PRO A 192 -19.07 -17.93 1.98
N ALA A 193 -18.60 -19.17 1.77
CA ALA A 193 -17.29 -19.60 2.28
C ALA A 193 -16.14 -18.84 1.60
N ASP A 194 -16.19 -18.67 0.27
CA ASP A 194 -15.20 -17.86 -0.45
C ASP A 194 -15.19 -16.42 0.08
N LYS A 195 -16.37 -15.84 0.29
CA LYS A 195 -16.49 -14.47 0.86
C LYS A 195 -15.91 -14.36 2.27
N ALA A 196 -16.04 -15.40 3.09
CA ALA A 196 -15.42 -15.44 4.42
C ALA A 196 -13.88 -15.52 4.36
N GLU A 197 -13.33 -16.09 3.29
CA GLU A 197 -11.88 -16.20 3.08
C GLU A 197 -11.26 -14.96 2.40
N ILE A 198 -12.03 -14.22 1.62
CA ILE A 198 -11.56 -13.04 0.87
C ILE A 198 -10.84 -12.07 1.80
N ASN A 199 -11.52 -11.60 2.84
CA ASN A 199 -11.01 -10.56 3.70
C ASN A 199 -9.72 -10.99 4.44
N PRO A 200 -9.69 -12.11 5.17
CA PRO A 200 -8.50 -12.54 5.90
C PRO A 200 -7.28 -12.85 5.03
N LYS A 201 -7.49 -13.07 3.74
CA LYS A 201 -6.44 -13.44 2.77
C LYS A 201 -6.11 -12.33 1.78
N SER A 202 -6.57 -11.12 2.04
CA SER A 202 -6.30 -9.97 1.16
C SER A 202 -5.32 -9.00 1.80
N MET A 203 -4.38 -8.53 0.99
CA MET A 203 -3.69 -7.28 1.20
C MET A 203 -4.63 -6.12 0.86
N ILE A 204 -4.57 -5.04 1.61
CA ILE A 204 -5.31 -3.83 1.29
C ILE A 204 -4.44 -2.93 0.41
N VAL A 205 -5.06 -2.38 -0.64
CA VAL A 205 -4.49 -1.32 -1.46
C VAL A 205 -5.54 -0.23 -1.63
N GLU A 206 -5.14 1.04 -1.54
CA GLU A 206 -6.10 2.14 -1.49
C GLU A 206 -5.83 3.23 -2.51
N MET A 207 -6.89 3.60 -3.23
CA MET A 207 -6.87 4.69 -4.19
C MET A 207 -7.37 5.97 -3.53
N THR A 208 -6.45 6.78 -3.01
CA THR A 208 -6.75 8.04 -2.35
C THR A 208 -7.35 9.06 -3.30
N PRO A 209 -8.41 9.79 -2.92
CA PRO A 209 -9.08 10.77 -3.77
C PRO A 209 -8.12 11.88 -4.24
N HIS A 210 -7.21 12.32 -3.39
CA HIS A 210 -6.20 13.31 -3.72
C HIS A 210 -5.30 12.86 -4.90
N TYR A 211 -4.82 11.61 -4.87
CA TYR A 211 -3.98 11.07 -5.94
C TYR A 211 -4.79 10.81 -7.20
N ARG A 212 -5.98 10.18 -7.07
CA ARG A 212 -6.88 9.91 -8.19
C ARG A 212 -7.29 11.19 -8.92
N GLY A 213 -7.80 12.18 -8.19
CA GLY A 213 -8.27 13.44 -8.77
C GLY A 213 -7.18 14.17 -9.55
N ARG A 214 -5.91 14.04 -9.13
CA ARG A 214 -4.79 14.71 -9.78
C ARG A 214 -4.22 13.95 -10.98
N TYR A 215 -4.11 12.62 -10.89
CA TYR A 215 -3.34 11.84 -11.86
C TYR A 215 -4.18 10.83 -12.63
N HIS A 216 -5.30 10.38 -12.06
CA HIS A 216 -6.13 9.30 -12.58
C HIS A 216 -7.63 9.59 -12.42
N PRO A 217 -8.14 10.69 -13.01
CA PRO A 217 -9.57 11.04 -12.91
C PRO A 217 -10.48 9.97 -13.55
N GLU A 218 -9.91 9.09 -14.37
CA GLU A 218 -10.61 7.92 -14.95
C GLU A 218 -10.84 6.79 -13.94
N TRP A 219 -10.20 6.78 -12.78
CA TRP A 219 -10.38 5.76 -11.76
C TRP A 219 -11.65 6.01 -10.95
N SER A 220 -12.79 5.69 -11.53
CA SER A 220 -14.05 5.67 -10.80
C SER A 220 -14.24 4.34 -10.05
N LEU A 221 -15.10 4.35 -9.02
CA LEU A 221 -15.42 3.13 -8.28
C LEU A 221 -15.98 2.02 -9.20
N ASP A 222 -16.79 2.40 -10.16
CA ASP A 222 -17.37 1.46 -11.13
C ASP A 222 -16.32 0.94 -12.11
N ALA A 223 -15.37 1.78 -12.55
CA ALA A 223 -14.27 1.34 -13.40
C ALA A 223 -13.43 0.27 -12.70
N VAL A 224 -13.16 0.43 -11.40
CA VAL A 224 -12.46 -0.57 -10.59
C VAL A 224 -13.34 -1.82 -10.36
N ARG A 225 -14.62 -1.66 -10.00
CA ARG A 225 -15.57 -2.78 -9.80
C ARG A 225 -15.72 -3.69 -11.01
N ASN A 226 -15.66 -3.13 -12.20
CA ASN A 226 -15.74 -3.88 -13.46
C ASN A 226 -14.53 -4.82 -13.67
N GLN A 227 -13.52 -4.77 -12.80
CA GLN A 227 -12.34 -5.64 -12.84
C GLN A 227 -12.35 -6.74 -11.78
N LEU A 228 -13.48 -6.92 -11.07
CA LEU A 228 -13.59 -7.97 -10.03
C LEU A 228 -13.27 -9.35 -10.60
N GLY A 229 -12.46 -10.10 -9.88
CA GLY A 229 -11.96 -11.42 -10.25
C GLY A 229 -10.76 -11.41 -11.21
N LYS A 230 -10.46 -10.29 -11.87
CA LYS A 230 -9.34 -10.22 -12.81
C LYS A 230 -8.00 -10.09 -12.09
N GLN A 231 -6.96 -10.57 -12.78
CA GLN A 231 -5.58 -10.34 -12.33
C GLN A 231 -5.20 -8.88 -12.58
N VAL A 232 -4.62 -8.25 -11.56
CA VAL A 232 -4.22 -6.85 -11.57
C VAL A 232 -2.77 -6.69 -11.13
N LYS A 233 -2.13 -5.66 -11.65
CA LYS A 233 -0.81 -5.21 -11.27
C LYS A 233 -0.94 -3.81 -10.70
N VAL A 234 -0.56 -3.65 -9.45
CA VAL A 234 -0.73 -2.42 -8.68
C VAL A 234 0.63 -1.95 -8.21
N THR A 235 0.91 -0.66 -8.33
CA THR A 235 2.02 -0.02 -7.60
C THR A 235 1.48 1.03 -6.66
N GLY A 236 2.19 1.25 -5.57
CA GLY A 236 1.80 2.24 -4.57
C GLY A 236 2.86 2.42 -3.50
N GLN A 237 2.66 3.40 -2.67
CA GLN A 237 3.50 3.59 -1.50
C GLN A 237 3.22 2.52 -0.46
N LEU A 238 4.26 1.82 -0.02
CA LEU A 238 4.15 0.91 1.11
C LEU A 238 4.01 1.71 2.40
N MET A 239 2.97 1.43 3.17
CA MET A 239 2.76 2.01 4.49
C MET A 239 2.18 1.00 5.47
N VAL A 240 2.34 1.29 6.76
CA VAL A 240 1.68 0.55 7.85
C VAL A 240 0.48 1.35 8.33
N ASP A 241 -0.71 0.80 8.16
CA ASP A 241 -1.91 1.34 8.82
C ASP A 241 -2.01 0.81 10.26
N ASN A 242 -1.25 1.42 11.16
CA ASN A 242 -1.20 0.99 12.56
C ASN A 242 -2.49 1.22 13.34
N GLU A 243 -3.44 1.99 12.82
CA GLU A 243 -4.78 2.11 13.41
C GLU A 243 -5.53 0.78 13.40
N HIS A 244 -5.23 -0.05 12.40
CA HIS A 244 -5.80 -1.38 12.23
C HIS A 244 -4.93 -2.52 12.82
N TYR A 245 -3.77 -2.20 13.43
CA TYR A 245 -2.90 -3.20 14.07
C TYR A 245 -3.47 -3.69 15.39
N VAL A 246 -4.66 -4.25 15.32
CA VAL A 246 -5.41 -4.82 16.43
C VAL A 246 -5.94 -6.21 16.07
N LYS A 247 -6.01 -7.11 17.07
CA LYS A 247 -6.34 -8.53 16.86
C LYS A 247 -7.71 -8.81 16.23
N SER A 248 -8.64 -7.87 16.30
CA SER A 248 -9.96 -8.00 15.67
C SER A 248 -10.01 -7.55 14.21
N GLN A 249 -8.92 -7.02 13.68
CA GLN A 249 -8.87 -6.46 12.34
C GLN A 249 -7.76 -7.07 11.49
N ASP A 250 -6.60 -7.35 12.08
CA ASP A 250 -5.42 -7.87 11.40
C ASP A 250 -5.28 -9.37 11.63
N CYS A 251 -5.42 -10.16 10.57
CA CYS A 251 -5.31 -11.62 10.57
C CYS A 251 -3.86 -12.10 10.51
N GLY A 252 -2.92 -11.25 10.16
CA GLY A 252 -1.49 -11.55 10.16
C GLY A 252 -0.92 -11.65 11.58
N ARG A 253 -1.57 -11.04 12.55
CA ARG A 253 -1.17 -11.14 13.96
C ARG A 253 -1.35 -12.54 14.50
N LYS A 254 -0.38 -13.01 15.30
CA LYS A 254 -0.45 -14.33 15.98
C LYS A 254 -1.59 -14.45 16.98
N ASP A 255 -2.06 -13.31 17.51
CA ASP A 255 -3.13 -13.24 18.52
C ASP A 255 -4.46 -12.72 17.94
N HIS A 256 -4.64 -12.80 16.62
CA HIS A 256 -5.85 -12.36 15.94
C HIS A 256 -7.10 -13.11 16.41
N THR A 257 -8.26 -12.48 16.26
CA THR A 257 -9.56 -13.10 16.50
C THR A 257 -10.23 -13.49 15.18
N ALA A 258 -11.26 -14.35 15.26
CA ALA A 258 -12.00 -14.77 14.07
C ALA A 258 -12.73 -13.63 13.34
N SER A 259 -12.79 -12.43 13.94
CA SER A 259 -13.40 -11.24 13.33
C SER A 259 -12.41 -10.40 12.52
N CYS A 260 -11.13 -10.80 12.43
CA CYS A 260 -10.16 -10.09 11.60
C CYS A 260 -10.58 -10.10 10.12
N TRP A 261 -10.15 -9.09 9.36
CA TRP A 261 -10.67 -8.87 8.02
C TRP A 261 -9.63 -8.41 6.97
N ARG A 262 -8.36 -8.35 7.34
CA ARG A 262 -7.22 -8.08 6.43
C ARG A 262 -6.07 -9.01 6.77
N ALA A 263 -5.29 -9.41 5.76
CA ALA A 263 -4.16 -10.31 5.97
C ALA A 263 -2.99 -9.64 6.69
N SER A 264 -2.91 -8.32 6.59
CA SER A 264 -1.80 -7.51 7.09
C SER A 264 -2.23 -6.06 7.25
N VAL A 265 -1.57 -5.32 8.12
CA VAL A 265 -1.69 -3.86 8.18
C VAL A 265 -0.73 -3.14 7.23
N TRP A 266 0.11 -3.85 6.51
CA TRP A 266 0.84 -3.28 5.40
C TRP A 266 -0.08 -3.09 4.20
N GLU A 267 -0.07 -1.89 3.64
CA GLU A 267 -0.89 -1.45 2.54
C GLU A 267 -0.05 -0.84 1.42
N LEU A 268 -0.60 -0.80 0.21
CA LEU A 268 -0.15 0.14 -0.82
C LEU A 268 -1.10 1.34 -0.81
N HIS A 269 -0.66 2.44 -0.19
CA HIS A 269 -1.49 3.63 0.02
C HIS A 269 -0.65 4.93 -0.05
N PRO A 270 -0.89 5.82 -1.02
CA PRO A 270 -1.82 5.67 -2.13
C PRO A 270 -1.32 4.70 -3.21
N VAL A 271 -2.27 4.10 -3.93
CA VAL A 271 -2.00 3.44 -5.20
C VAL A 271 -1.57 4.47 -6.23
N THR A 272 -0.48 4.20 -6.95
CA THR A 272 0.11 5.11 -7.94
C THR A 272 -0.05 4.65 -9.38
N ASP A 273 -0.28 3.35 -9.58
CA ASP A 273 -0.61 2.76 -10.87
C ASP A 273 -1.46 1.52 -10.70
N PHE A 274 -2.38 1.28 -11.63
CA PHE A 274 -3.29 0.15 -11.61
C PHE A 274 -3.56 -0.35 -13.03
N GLU A 275 -3.07 -1.55 -13.31
CA GLU A 275 -3.19 -2.20 -14.59
C GLU A 275 -3.94 -3.54 -14.45
N VAL A 276 -4.65 -3.93 -15.49
CA VAL A 276 -5.43 -5.17 -15.56
C VAL A 276 -4.84 -6.07 -16.64
N CYS A 277 -4.65 -7.34 -16.33
CA CYS A 277 -4.23 -8.33 -17.30
C CYS A 277 -5.31 -8.54 -18.37
N GLN A 278 -4.92 -8.45 -19.65
CA GLN A 278 -5.81 -8.62 -20.79
C GLN A 278 -5.79 -10.05 -21.35
N SER A 279 -4.88 -10.89 -20.85
CA SER A 279 -4.81 -12.33 -21.15
C SER A 279 -5.25 -13.15 -19.91
N GLN A 280 -5.11 -14.48 -19.98
CA GLN A 280 -5.51 -15.33 -18.84
C GLN A 280 -4.59 -15.18 -17.62
N ASN A 281 -3.29 -14.99 -17.86
CA ASN A 281 -2.28 -14.79 -16.82
C ASN A 281 -1.20 -13.85 -17.35
N CYS A 282 -0.83 -12.88 -16.55
CA CYS A 282 0.25 -11.96 -16.85
C CYS A 282 1.35 -12.11 -15.80
N GLU A 283 2.56 -12.24 -16.26
CA GLU A 283 3.75 -12.08 -15.42
C GLU A 283 4.09 -10.59 -15.29
N GLN A 284 4.94 -10.24 -14.35
CA GLN A 284 5.33 -8.84 -14.09
C GLN A 284 5.75 -8.09 -15.37
N THR A 285 6.47 -8.76 -16.27
CA THR A 285 7.02 -8.18 -17.50
C THR A 285 6.15 -8.38 -18.74
N SER A 286 4.95 -8.95 -18.59
CA SER A 286 4.01 -9.14 -19.71
C SER A 286 3.65 -7.80 -20.36
N THR A 287 3.46 -7.83 -21.67
CA THR A 287 2.96 -6.67 -22.43
C THR A 287 1.44 -6.54 -22.41
N ASP A 288 0.76 -7.50 -21.83
CA ASP A 288 -0.72 -7.59 -21.79
C ASP A 288 -1.32 -6.84 -20.60
N TRP A 289 -0.55 -6.06 -19.88
CA TRP A 289 -1.05 -5.16 -18.86
C TRP A 289 -1.63 -3.91 -19.49
N ALA A 290 -2.85 -3.54 -19.12
CA ALA A 290 -3.51 -2.33 -19.58
C ALA A 290 -4.08 -1.52 -18.40
N PRO A 291 -3.88 -0.19 -18.38
CA PRO A 291 -4.46 0.67 -17.36
C PRO A 291 -5.99 0.66 -17.43
N ILE A 292 -6.66 0.77 -16.28
CA ILE A 292 -8.12 0.86 -16.22
C ILE A 292 -8.61 2.21 -16.75
N GLY A 293 -9.82 2.20 -17.31
CA GLY A 293 -10.50 3.43 -17.78
C GLY A 293 -10.03 3.97 -19.12
N ARG A 294 -8.93 3.49 -19.67
CA ARG A 294 -8.55 3.80 -21.05
C ARG A 294 -9.23 2.81 -21.97
N SER A 295 -10.29 3.28 -22.66
CA SER A 295 -10.86 2.51 -23.76
C SER A 295 -9.74 2.15 -24.74
N THR A 296 -9.51 0.84 -24.95
CA THR A 296 -8.65 0.34 -26.03
C THR A 296 -9.36 0.52 -27.37
N ALA A 297 -9.73 1.74 -27.71
CA ALA A 297 -10.00 2.09 -29.09
C ALA A 297 -8.63 2.03 -29.79
N VAL A 298 -8.33 0.91 -30.41
CA VAL A 298 -7.18 0.75 -31.28
C VAL A 298 -7.36 1.71 -32.46
N GLY A 299 -6.85 2.92 -32.26
CA GLY A 299 -6.61 3.89 -33.32
C GLY A 299 -5.10 3.99 -33.48
N PRO A 300 -4.55 3.85 -34.70
CA PRO A 300 -3.11 3.97 -34.91
C PRO A 300 -2.69 5.44 -34.72
N ASN A 301 -1.67 5.65 -33.92
CA ASN A 301 -0.93 6.90 -33.73
C ASN A 301 -1.56 8.01 -32.86
N SER A 302 -1.18 8.08 -31.60
CA SER A 302 -0.88 9.39 -31.02
C SER A 302 0.27 9.30 -30.00
N SER A 303 1.49 9.30 -30.54
CA SER A 303 2.68 9.73 -29.82
C SER A 303 2.67 11.25 -29.78
N ALA A 304 2.05 11.86 -28.78
CA ALA A 304 2.27 13.26 -28.46
C ALA A 304 1.88 13.49 -26.98
N ARG A 305 2.88 13.41 -26.14
CA ARG A 305 2.84 13.97 -24.79
C ARG A 305 2.65 15.49 -24.94
N PRO A 306 1.63 16.11 -24.35
CA PRO A 306 1.49 17.56 -24.46
C PRO A 306 2.65 18.24 -23.71
N ALA A 307 3.36 19.11 -24.43
CA ALA A 307 4.40 19.95 -23.87
C ALA A 307 3.80 20.88 -22.81
N ARG A 308 4.46 20.92 -21.65
CA ARG A 308 4.17 21.81 -20.53
C ARG A 308 4.18 23.26 -21.01
N SER A 309 3.01 23.89 -21.10
CA SER A 309 2.88 25.32 -21.37
C SER A 309 3.33 26.09 -20.12
N SER A 310 4.50 26.68 -20.18
CA SER A 310 4.95 27.69 -19.23
C SER A 310 4.11 28.95 -19.43
N ARG A 311 3.12 29.21 -18.57
CA ARG A 311 2.50 30.54 -18.48
C ARG A 311 3.50 31.48 -17.83
N GLY A 312 4.08 32.31 -18.67
CA GLY A 312 4.87 33.45 -18.23
C GLY A 312 3.99 34.48 -17.50
N ASN A 313 4.41 34.84 -16.29
CA ASN A 313 3.95 36.05 -15.61
C ASN A 313 4.24 37.27 -16.49
N LYS A 314 3.20 38.03 -16.79
CA LYS A 314 3.35 39.46 -17.11
C LYS A 314 2.63 40.28 -16.04
N GLN A 315 3.35 41.21 -15.55
CA GLN A 315 3.10 42.32 -14.61
C GLN A 315 1.65 42.81 -14.53
#